data_356acc50ac5a21d0357320b64f717757
#
_entry.id   356acc50ac5a21d0357320b64f717757
#
_cell.length_a   1.000
_cell.length_b   1.000
_cell.length_c   1.000
_cell.angle_alpha   90.00
_cell.angle_beta   90.00
_cell.angle_gamma   90.00
#
_symmetry.space_group_name_H-M   'P 1'
#
loop_
_entity.id
_entity.type
_entity.pdbx_description
1 polymer ?
#
loop_
_entity_poly.entity_id
_entity_poly.type
_entity_poly.pdbx_seq_one_letter_code
_entity_poly.pdbx_strand_id
1 'polypeptide(L)'
;MNELRSDVVINRALLTNPALDSGAIAVRGTVFHVFSEAGDHDVTILRDGRVAGRFTVAVQPEGAVPQVNVDLAGLAADADRSGNITAHYAVREGGVMGFHVGQGIGRYAVVIGHTAGGGSRTVLDSRGQLPAGDLFAVTLITPGTYRATNLTTQARLPIRVAMPGRGEPYSPARPTLVRAGDYGFDPAAAHILAGQSIVLLAETPARFLVEPAPSDL
;
A
#
# COMPACT_ATOMS: atom_id res chain seq x y z
N MET A 1 4.06 -37.78 23.62
CA MET A 1 3.72 -37.34 22.24
C MET A 1 2.90 -36.08 22.41
N ASN A 2 3.55 -34.89 22.34
CA ASN A 2 2.87 -33.59 22.45
C ASN A 2 2.31 -33.23 21.06
N GLU A 3 1.00 -33.27 20.94
CA GLU A 3 0.33 -32.68 19.78
C GLU A 3 0.55 -31.15 19.79
N LEU A 4 1.35 -30.68 18.86
CA LEU A 4 1.42 -29.26 18.52
C LEU A 4 0.06 -28.86 17.88
N ARG A 5 -0.88 -28.41 18.71
CA ARG A 5 -2.04 -27.67 18.21
C ARG A 5 -1.53 -26.34 17.69
N SER A 6 -1.28 -26.24 16.40
CA SER A 6 -1.14 -24.95 15.74
C SER A 6 -2.54 -24.33 15.64
N ASP A 7 -2.82 -23.35 16.48
CA ASP A 7 -4.01 -22.53 16.32
C ASP A 7 -3.89 -21.77 14.99
N VAL A 8 -4.64 -22.22 13.99
CA VAL A 8 -4.72 -21.52 12.69
C VAL A 8 -5.54 -20.25 12.91
N VAL A 9 -4.86 -19.13 13.02
CA VAL A 9 -5.52 -17.82 13.08
C VAL A 9 -5.97 -17.43 11.69
N ILE A 10 -7.29 -17.52 11.44
CA ILE A 10 -7.88 -17.05 10.18
C ILE A 10 -8.02 -15.53 10.27
N ASN A 11 -7.28 -14.81 9.44
CA ASN A 11 -7.45 -13.37 9.31
C ASN A 11 -8.74 -13.06 8.52
N ARG A 12 -9.85 -12.89 9.24
CA ARG A 12 -11.17 -12.62 8.65
C ARG A 12 -11.21 -11.30 7.86
N ALA A 13 -10.32 -10.35 8.15
CA ALA A 13 -10.24 -9.10 7.41
C ALA A 13 -9.88 -9.31 5.93
N LEU A 14 -9.19 -10.42 5.60
CA LEU A 14 -8.93 -10.79 4.20
C LEU A 14 -10.22 -11.03 3.40
N LEU A 15 -11.30 -11.46 4.06
CA LEU A 15 -12.56 -11.84 3.42
C LEU A 15 -13.60 -10.71 3.46
N THR A 16 -13.45 -9.73 4.36
CA THR A 16 -14.49 -8.73 4.66
C THR A 16 -14.22 -7.35 4.11
N ASN A 17 -13.07 -7.10 3.48
CA ASN A 17 -12.71 -5.77 2.99
C ASN A 17 -12.92 -5.69 1.45
N PRO A 18 -14.11 -5.31 0.98
CA PRO A 18 -14.44 -5.34 -0.44
C PRO A 18 -13.76 -4.21 -1.24
N ALA A 19 -13.41 -3.09 -0.59
CA ALA A 19 -12.78 -1.93 -1.22
C ALA A 19 -11.38 -1.69 -0.63
N LEU A 20 -10.40 -1.43 -1.51
CA LEU A 20 -9.02 -1.11 -1.16
C LEU A 20 -8.73 0.31 -1.65
N ASP A 21 -8.36 1.19 -0.74
CA ASP A 21 -8.17 2.64 -0.96
C ASP A 21 -6.75 3.02 -0.57
N SER A 22 -6.01 3.70 -1.46
CA SER A 22 -4.66 4.19 -1.16
C SER A 22 -4.63 5.22 -0.03
N GLY A 23 -5.74 5.91 0.20
CA GLY A 23 -5.90 6.86 1.31
C GLY A 23 -6.35 6.24 2.63
N ALA A 24 -6.67 4.94 2.63
CA ALA A 24 -7.13 4.19 3.79
C ALA A 24 -6.60 2.75 3.72
N ILE A 25 -5.28 2.61 3.87
CA ILE A 25 -4.53 1.37 3.72
C ILE A 25 -5.07 0.31 4.68
N ALA A 26 -5.45 -0.82 4.14
CA ALA A 26 -5.96 -1.97 4.86
C ALA A 26 -5.23 -3.24 4.42
N VAL A 27 -5.54 -4.38 5.03
CA VAL A 27 -5.00 -5.68 4.61
C VAL A 27 -5.20 -5.89 3.11
N ARG A 28 -4.18 -6.38 2.41
CA ARG A 28 -4.07 -6.56 0.94
C ARG A 28 -3.78 -5.27 0.15
N GLY A 29 -3.72 -4.10 0.79
CA GLY A 29 -3.27 -2.85 0.19
C GLY A 29 -1.89 -2.46 0.70
N THR A 30 -1.04 -1.94 -0.18
CA THR A 30 0.29 -1.39 0.16
C THR A 30 0.52 -0.11 -0.62
N VAL A 31 0.89 0.95 0.08
CA VAL A 31 1.38 2.17 -0.54
C VAL A 31 2.90 2.14 -0.53
N PHE A 32 3.52 2.42 -1.66
CA PHE A 32 4.97 2.59 -1.77
C PHE A 32 5.30 4.04 -2.07
N HIS A 33 6.17 4.61 -1.26
CA HIS A 33 6.67 5.98 -1.43
C HIS A 33 8.14 5.95 -1.85
N VAL A 34 8.48 6.77 -2.85
CA VAL A 34 9.85 6.93 -3.34
C VAL A 34 10.48 8.14 -2.67
N PHE A 35 11.55 7.92 -1.91
CA PHE A 35 12.30 8.99 -1.25
C PHE A 35 13.30 9.62 -2.23
N SER A 36 12.96 10.76 -2.80
CA SER A 36 13.79 11.47 -3.79
C SER A 36 14.80 12.45 -3.21
N GLU A 37 14.75 12.72 -1.91
CA GLU A 37 15.59 13.73 -1.27
C GLU A 37 16.26 13.12 -0.03
N ALA A 38 17.58 13.31 0.08
CA ALA A 38 18.34 12.89 1.26
C ALA A 38 17.98 13.74 2.49
N GLY A 39 18.14 13.18 3.68
CA GLY A 39 17.86 13.83 4.97
C GLY A 39 16.88 13.06 5.83
N ASP A 40 16.45 13.67 6.92
CA ASP A 40 15.52 13.06 7.86
C ASP A 40 14.06 13.34 7.46
N HIS A 41 13.27 12.29 7.51
CA HIS A 41 11.85 12.32 7.19
C HIS A 41 11.05 11.83 8.41
N ASP A 42 10.13 12.67 8.86
CA ASP A 42 9.21 12.33 9.95
C ASP A 42 7.99 11.61 9.41
N VAL A 43 7.76 10.39 9.87
CA VAL A 43 6.62 9.57 9.45
C VAL A 43 5.60 9.50 10.56
N THR A 44 4.37 9.91 10.27
CA THR A 44 3.22 9.77 11.17
C THR A 44 2.28 8.71 10.63
N ILE A 45 2.01 7.70 11.43
CA ILE A 45 0.99 6.68 11.18
C ILE A 45 -0.33 7.18 11.77
N LEU A 46 -1.37 7.16 10.95
CA LEU A 46 -2.74 7.41 11.37
C LEU A 46 -3.52 6.09 11.30
N ARG A 47 -4.32 5.81 12.34
CA ARG A 47 -5.30 4.73 12.36
C ARG A 47 -6.68 5.31 12.57
N ASP A 48 -7.59 5.06 11.64
CA ASP A 48 -8.97 5.59 11.68
C ASP A 48 -9.01 7.12 11.92
N GLY A 49 -8.06 7.84 11.28
CA GLY A 49 -7.93 9.30 11.34
C GLY A 49 -7.20 9.85 12.58
N ARG A 50 -6.80 9.01 13.52
CA ARG A 50 -6.07 9.41 14.74
C ARG A 50 -4.61 9.00 14.67
N VAL A 51 -3.71 9.80 15.25
CA VAL A 51 -2.29 9.44 15.34
C VAL A 51 -2.15 8.16 16.15
N ALA A 52 -1.53 7.16 15.52
CA ALA A 52 -1.25 5.84 16.10
C ALA A 52 0.24 5.59 16.32
N GLY A 53 1.13 6.34 15.66
CA GLY A 53 2.56 6.22 15.87
C GLY A 53 3.35 7.25 15.07
N ARG A 54 4.61 7.49 15.49
CA ARG A 54 5.58 8.35 14.79
C ARG A 54 6.94 7.72 14.85
N PHE A 55 7.68 7.82 13.74
CA PHE A 55 9.08 7.40 13.65
C PHE A 55 9.81 8.23 12.60
N THR A 56 11.12 8.09 12.54
CA THR A 56 11.97 8.82 11.58
C THR A 56 12.61 7.86 10.59
N VAL A 57 12.70 8.30 9.34
CA VAL A 57 13.42 7.62 8.27
C VAL A 57 14.59 8.49 7.84
N ALA A 58 15.80 7.96 7.93
CA ALA A 58 17.00 8.61 7.40
C ALA A 58 17.17 8.22 5.92
N VAL A 59 17.08 9.19 5.03
CA VAL A 59 17.36 8.98 3.60
C VAL A 59 18.82 9.37 3.32
N GLN A 60 19.61 8.38 2.90
CA GLN A 60 21.05 8.52 2.72
C GLN A 60 21.41 8.43 1.24
N PRO A 61 22.36 9.25 0.75
CA PRO A 61 22.79 9.20 -0.65
C PRO A 61 23.37 7.84 -1.04
N GLU A 62 24.08 7.18 -0.11
CA GLU A 62 24.76 5.91 -0.32
C GLU A 62 24.68 5.01 0.93
N GLY A 63 24.91 3.71 0.77
CA GLY A 63 25.13 2.77 1.88
C GLY A 63 23.86 2.22 2.56
N ALA A 64 22.68 2.74 2.27
CA ALA A 64 21.42 2.25 2.82
C ALA A 64 20.71 1.27 1.88
N VAL A 65 19.71 0.55 2.41
CA VAL A 65 18.93 -0.42 1.62
C VAL A 65 18.05 0.27 0.58
N PRO A 66 17.83 -0.35 -0.60
CA PRO A 66 17.01 0.23 -1.66
C PRO A 66 15.50 0.16 -1.34
N GLN A 67 15.08 -0.76 -0.47
CA GLN A 67 13.68 -0.95 -0.12
C GLN A 67 13.53 -1.39 1.34
N VAL A 68 12.52 -0.83 2.00
CA VAL A 68 12.05 -1.21 3.33
C VAL A 68 10.55 -1.44 3.28
N ASN A 69 10.06 -2.49 3.94
CA ASN A 69 8.63 -2.73 4.10
C ASN A 69 8.25 -2.60 5.58
N VAL A 70 7.14 -1.92 5.85
CA VAL A 70 6.70 -1.55 7.20
C VAL A 70 5.27 -2.02 7.41
N ASP A 71 5.05 -2.83 8.44
CA ASP A 71 3.70 -3.18 8.91
C ASP A 71 3.17 -2.08 9.83
N LEU A 72 2.22 -1.31 9.33
CA LEU A 72 1.60 -0.20 10.05
C LEU A 72 0.87 -0.64 11.32
N ALA A 73 0.25 -1.82 11.28
CA ALA A 73 -0.47 -2.35 12.45
C ALA A 73 0.51 -2.80 13.55
N GLY A 74 1.60 -3.46 13.17
CA GLY A 74 2.67 -3.85 14.09
C GLY A 74 3.31 -2.64 14.74
N LEU A 75 3.77 -1.68 13.94
CA LEU A 75 4.40 -0.46 14.48
C LEU A 75 3.46 0.36 15.37
N ALA A 76 2.18 0.49 15.00
CA ALA A 76 1.20 1.20 15.85
C ALA A 76 0.96 0.50 17.18
N ALA A 77 1.15 -0.82 17.28
CA ALA A 77 1.07 -1.57 18.52
C ALA A 77 2.31 -1.35 19.41
N ASP A 78 3.46 -1.05 18.83
CA ASP A 78 4.73 -0.83 19.53
C ASP A 78 4.92 0.63 19.99
N ALA A 79 4.00 1.53 19.63
CA ALA A 79 4.08 2.93 20.02
C ALA A 79 3.94 3.10 21.54
N ASP A 80 4.78 3.96 22.12
CA ASP A 80 4.69 4.35 23.52
C ASP A 80 3.43 5.20 23.82
N ARG A 81 3.23 5.61 25.09
CA ARG A 81 2.09 6.43 25.51
C ARG A 81 2.04 7.80 24.84
N SER A 82 3.15 8.28 24.32
CA SER A 82 3.26 9.56 23.58
C SER A 82 3.09 9.37 22.07
N GLY A 83 2.92 8.11 21.61
CA GLY A 83 2.79 7.76 20.22
C GLY A 83 4.14 7.69 19.46
N ASN A 84 5.27 7.65 20.19
CA ASN A 84 6.57 7.51 19.56
C ASN A 84 6.94 6.03 19.38
N ILE A 85 7.56 5.73 18.26
CA ILE A 85 8.05 4.40 17.90
C ILE A 85 9.57 4.45 17.90
N THR A 86 10.20 3.54 18.64
CA THR A 86 11.69 3.50 18.74
C THR A 86 12.36 2.97 17.46
N ALA A 87 11.58 2.54 16.46
CA ALA A 87 12.13 2.03 15.21
C ALA A 87 12.81 3.15 14.41
N HIS A 88 14.02 2.87 13.92
CA HIS A 88 14.78 3.73 13.02
C HIS A 88 15.00 2.99 11.71
N TYR A 89 14.65 3.63 10.62
CA TYR A 89 14.83 3.10 9.28
C TYR A 89 15.81 3.95 8.51
N ALA A 90 16.61 3.29 7.68
CA ALA A 90 17.46 3.97 6.72
C ALA A 90 17.16 3.42 5.32
N VAL A 91 16.94 4.33 4.37
CA VAL A 91 16.72 4.00 2.97
C VAL A 91 17.63 4.87 2.12
N ARG A 92 18.11 4.36 0.98
CA ARG A 92 18.91 5.18 0.08
C ARG A 92 18.04 6.21 -0.64
N GLU A 93 18.66 7.30 -1.11
CA GLU A 93 18.03 8.24 -2.03
C GLU A 93 17.56 7.52 -3.31
N GLY A 94 16.35 7.81 -3.77
CA GLY A 94 15.65 7.06 -4.81
C GLY A 94 15.16 5.68 -4.37
N GLY A 95 15.34 5.31 -3.10
CA GLY A 95 14.83 4.07 -2.54
C GLY A 95 13.35 4.17 -2.16
N VAL A 96 12.76 3.03 -1.82
CA VAL A 96 11.31 2.87 -1.66
C VAL A 96 10.97 2.35 -0.28
N MET A 97 9.93 2.91 0.34
CA MET A 97 9.33 2.32 1.54
C MET A 97 7.90 1.89 1.25
N GLY A 98 7.63 0.60 1.53
CA GLY A 98 6.29 0.02 1.40
C GLY A 98 5.56 0.02 2.74
N PHE A 99 4.40 0.65 2.78
CA PHE A 99 3.52 0.72 3.94
C PHE A 99 2.34 -0.22 3.76
N HIS A 100 2.25 -1.25 4.57
CA HIS A 100 1.20 -2.26 4.48
C HIS A 100 0.56 -2.55 5.83
N VAL A 101 -0.52 -3.31 5.84
CA VAL A 101 -1.20 -3.80 7.04
C VAL A 101 -1.18 -5.32 7.00
N GLY A 102 -0.42 -5.95 7.91
CA GLY A 102 -0.28 -7.39 7.97
C GLY A 102 -1.54 -8.09 8.50
N GLN A 103 -2.25 -7.45 9.46
CA GLN A 103 -3.43 -8.03 10.11
C GLN A 103 -4.37 -6.97 10.70
N GLY A 104 -5.59 -7.40 11.04
CA GLY A 104 -6.59 -6.55 11.67
C GLY A 104 -7.53 -5.88 10.69
N ILE A 105 -8.48 -5.10 11.21
CA ILE A 105 -9.55 -4.42 10.46
C ILE A 105 -9.35 -2.91 10.39
N GLY A 106 -8.31 -2.36 11.02
CA GLY A 106 -8.01 -0.93 11.02
C GLY A 106 -7.72 -0.40 9.63
N ARG A 107 -8.05 0.87 9.40
CA ARG A 107 -7.66 1.62 8.20
C ARG A 107 -6.55 2.58 8.57
N TYR A 108 -5.47 2.51 7.84
CA TYR A 108 -4.27 3.27 8.13
C TYR A 108 -3.98 4.28 7.03
N ALA A 109 -3.35 5.38 7.42
CA ALA A 109 -2.80 6.35 6.49
C ALA A 109 -1.41 6.77 6.97
N VAL A 110 -0.61 7.28 6.05
CA VAL A 110 0.76 7.71 6.32
C VAL A 110 0.91 9.16 5.89
N VAL A 111 1.49 9.96 6.77
CA VAL A 111 1.93 11.33 6.47
C VAL A 111 3.43 11.38 6.65
N ILE A 112 4.15 11.85 5.63
CA ILE A 112 5.61 11.99 5.65
C ILE A 112 5.96 13.46 5.48
N GLY A 113 6.71 13.99 6.45
CA GLY A 113 7.32 15.31 6.40
C GLY A 113 8.81 15.21 6.13
N HIS A 114 9.36 16.07 5.30
CA HIS A 114 10.79 16.26 5.13
C HIS A 114 11.22 17.54 5.83
N THR A 115 12.21 17.44 6.71
CA THR A 115 12.75 18.58 7.45
C THR A 115 14.06 19.02 6.81
N ALA A 116 14.07 20.21 6.18
CA ALA A 116 15.24 20.80 5.57
C ALA A 116 15.29 22.30 5.85
N GLY A 117 16.48 22.85 6.12
CA GLY A 117 16.71 24.29 6.26
C GLY A 117 15.88 24.99 7.36
N GLY A 118 15.46 24.25 8.39
CA GLY A 118 14.65 24.79 9.50
C GLY A 118 13.13 24.84 9.24
N GLY A 119 12.66 24.32 8.10
CA GLY A 119 11.25 24.15 7.77
C GLY A 119 10.87 22.67 7.58
N SER A 120 9.59 22.33 7.80
CA SER A 120 9.04 21.00 7.49
C SER A 120 8.07 21.12 6.34
N ARG A 121 8.20 20.22 5.34
CA ARG A 121 7.33 20.13 4.16
C ARG A 121 6.73 18.73 4.08
N THR A 122 5.42 18.62 3.92
CA THR A 122 4.77 17.34 3.64
C THR A 122 5.15 16.86 2.25
N VAL A 123 5.73 15.65 2.16
CA VAL A 123 6.10 15.00 0.90
C VAL A 123 5.10 13.91 0.52
N LEU A 124 4.42 13.31 1.49
CA LEU A 124 3.31 12.39 1.30
C LEU A 124 2.22 12.66 2.35
N ASP A 125 0.98 12.76 1.92
CA ASP A 125 -0.22 12.51 2.73
C ASP A 125 -1.10 11.53 1.97
N SER A 126 -1.03 10.25 2.33
CA SER A 126 -1.76 9.21 1.61
C SER A 126 -3.28 9.38 1.63
N ARG A 127 -3.83 10.15 2.60
CA ARG A 127 -5.28 10.45 2.67
C ARG A 127 -5.75 11.32 1.51
N GLY A 128 -4.85 12.12 0.94
CA GLY A 128 -5.08 12.96 -0.22
C GLY A 128 -4.74 12.24 -1.51
N GLN A 129 -3.59 12.51 -2.04
CA GLN A 129 -3.08 11.97 -3.29
C GLN A 129 -1.67 11.40 -3.08
N LEU A 130 -1.37 10.29 -3.73
CA LEU A 130 -0.01 9.81 -3.87
C LEU A 130 0.73 10.73 -4.85
N PRO A 131 1.95 11.16 -4.54
CA PRO A 131 2.81 11.88 -5.48
C PRO A 131 3.08 11.08 -6.76
N ALA A 132 3.51 11.76 -7.81
CA ALA A 132 4.03 11.10 -9.00
C ALA A 132 5.26 10.25 -8.64
N GLY A 133 5.32 9.03 -9.17
CA GLY A 133 6.33 8.03 -8.86
C GLY A 133 5.93 7.05 -7.74
N ASP A 134 4.97 7.39 -6.90
CA ASP A 134 4.46 6.48 -5.86
C ASP A 134 3.56 5.40 -6.45
N LEU A 135 3.41 4.29 -5.69
CA LEU A 135 2.65 3.14 -6.16
C LEU A 135 1.62 2.72 -5.11
N PHE A 136 0.51 2.20 -5.61
CA PHE A 136 -0.46 1.48 -4.80
C PHE A 136 -0.60 0.05 -5.30
N ALA A 137 -0.19 -0.92 -4.49
CA ALA A 137 -0.33 -2.33 -4.80
C ALA A 137 -1.52 -2.93 -4.05
N VAL A 138 -2.28 -3.75 -4.75
CA VAL A 138 -3.41 -4.50 -4.16
C VAL A 138 -3.34 -5.96 -4.57
N THR A 139 -3.66 -6.86 -3.62
CA THR A 139 -3.76 -8.30 -3.88
C THR A 139 -5.23 -8.70 -3.89
N LEU A 140 -5.72 -9.15 -5.04
CA LEU A 140 -7.11 -9.58 -5.22
C LEU A 140 -7.18 -11.10 -5.13
N ILE A 141 -7.83 -11.61 -4.07
CA ILE A 141 -7.87 -13.04 -3.76
C ILE A 141 -9.16 -13.74 -4.21
N THR A 142 -10.20 -12.98 -4.47
CA THR A 142 -11.51 -13.53 -4.88
C THR A 142 -11.67 -13.35 -6.38
N PRO A 143 -11.99 -14.41 -7.13
CA PRO A 143 -12.32 -14.30 -8.55
C PRO A 143 -13.54 -13.41 -8.78
N GLY A 144 -13.52 -12.69 -9.89
CA GLY A 144 -14.61 -11.78 -10.24
C GLY A 144 -14.14 -10.60 -11.07
N THR A 145 -15.02 -9.64 -11.25
CA THR A 145 -14.73 -8.37 -11.91
C THR A 145 -14.58 -7.28 -10.87
N TYR A 146 -13.51 -6.52 -11.00
CA TYR A 146 -13.20 -5.37 -10.15
C TYR A 146 -13.01 -4.14 -11.02
N ARG A 147 -13.02 -3.00 -10.37
CA ARG A 147 -12.72 -1.72 -10.99
C ARG A 147 -11.72 -0.96 -10.12
N ALA A 148 -10.61 -0.53 -10.70
CA ALA A 148 -9.79 0.51 -10.10
C ALA A 148 -10.25 1.87 -10.63
N THR A 149 -10.39 2.84 -9.75
CA THR A 149 -10.74 4.21 -10.08
C THR A 149 -9.62 5.14 -9.58
N ASN A 150 -9.06 5.94 -10.46
CA ASN A 150 -8.29 7.11 -10.06
C ASN A 150 -9.27 8.21 -9.64
N LEU A 151 -9.41 8.45 -8.35
CA LEU A 151 -10.37 9.42 -7.81
C LEU A 151 -10.04 10.87 -8.18
N THR A 152 -8.81 11.13 -8.63
CA THR A 152 -8.38 12.47 -9.07
C THR A 152 -8.88 12.79 -10.47
N THR A 153 -8.68 11.87 -11.42
CA THR A 153 -9.06 12.05 -12.84
C THR A 153 -10.39 11.41 -13.20
N GLN A 154 -10.98 10.60 -12.30
CA GLN A 154 -12.19 9.78 -12.53
C GLN A 154 -11.98 8.68 -13.59
N ALA A 155 -10.74 8.44 -14.02
CA ALA A 155 -10.41 7.34 -14.92
C ALA A 155 -10.68 6.00 -14.25
N ARG A 156 -11.07 5.00 -15.04
CA ARG A 156 -11.47 3.68 -14.58
C ARG A 156 -10.71 2.60 -15.31
N LEU A 157 -10.25 1.59 -14.56
CA LEU A 157 -9.58 0.39 -15.06
C LEU A 157 -10.43 -0.83 -14.73
N PRO A 158 -11.00 -1.54 -15.70
CA PRO A 158 -11.60 -2.84 -15.46
C PRO A 158 -10.52 -3.88 -15.17
N ILE A 159 -10.74 -4.68 -14.12
CA ILE A 159 -9.83 -5.75 -13.69
C ILE A 159 -10.63 -7.05 -13.63
N ARG A 160 -10.17 -8.06 -14.36
CA ARG A 160 -10.72 -9.41 -14.29
C ARG A 160 -9.79 -10.30 -13.49
N VAL A 161 -10.32 -10.92 -12.42
CA VAL A 161 -9.62 -11.88 -11.59
C VAL A 161 -10.15 -13.27 -11.89
N ALA A 162 -9.29 -14.17 -12.37
CA ALA A 162 -9.65 -15.54 -12.70
C ALA A 162 -9.01 -16.54 -11.72
N MET A 163 -9.59 -17.74 -11.60
CA MET A 163 -8.91 -18.87 -10.97
C MET A 163 -7.91 -19.48 -11.95
N PRO A 164 -6.81 -20.09 -11.46
CA PRO A 164 -5.98 -20.97 -12.29
C PRO A 164 -6.80 -22.05 -12.95
N GLY A 165 -6.37 -22.52 -14.11
CA GLY A 165 -7.00 -23.63 -14.81
C GLY A 165 -7.05 -24.90 -13.94
N ARG A 166 -8.05 -25.75 -14.16
CA ARG A 166 -8.21 -27.00 -13.40
C ARG A 166 -7.03 -27.92 -13.69
N GLY A 167 -6.28 -28.30 -12.64
CA GLY A 167 -5.07 -29.14 -12.77
C GLY A 167 -3.80 -28.38 -13.09
N GLU A 168 -3.84 -27.08 -13.29
CA GLU A 168 -2.65 -26.24 -13.40
C GLU A 168 -2.12 -25.91 -12.02
N PRO A 169 -0.80 -26.09 -11.76
CA PRO A 169 -0.21 -25.66 -10.51
C PRO A 169 -0.32 -24.14 -10.41
N TYR A 170 -0.80 -23.64 -9.27
CA TYR A 170 -0.79 -22.20 -8.99
C TYR A 170 0.68 -21.73 -8.95
N SER A 171 1.09 -21.00 -9.96
CA SER A 171 2.35 -20.29 -9.97
C SER A 171 2.06 -18.81 -9.73
N PRO A 172 2.54 -18.22 -8.61
CA PRO A 172 2.34 -16.79 -8.38
C PRO A 172 3.01 -16.03 -9.52
N ALA A 173 2.20 -15.46 -10.39
CA ALA A 173 2.68 -14.61 -11.47
C ALA A 173 3.30 -13.32 -10.88
N ARG A 174 4.19 -12.70 -11.66
CA ARG A 174 4.72 -11.39 -11.29
C ARG A 174 3.55 -10.39 -11.13
N PRO A 175 3.68 -9.38 -10.24
CA PRO A 175 2.68 -8.32 -10.17
C PRO A 175 2.44 -7.67 -11.53
N THR A 176 1.18 -7.36 -11.82
CA THR A 176 0.82 -6.62 -13.04
C THR A 176 0.96 -5.13 -12.76
N LEU A 177 1.89 -4.48 -13.47
CA LEU A 177 2.07 -3.03 -13.40
C LEU A 177 1.08 -2.34 -14.33
N VAL A 178 0.39 -1.33 -13.82
CA VAL A 178 -0.48 -0.42 -14.58
C VAL A 178 -0.09 1.01 -14.25
N ARG A 179 0.14 1.82 -15.26
CA ARG A 179 0.45 3.24 -15.13
C ARG A 179 -0.83 4.05 -15.11
N ALA A 180 -0.91 5.05 -14.27
CA ALA A 180 -2.05 5.94 -14.14
C ALA A 180 -1.59 7.38 -14.34
N GLY A 181 -1.93 7.94 -15.48
CA GLY A 181 -1.64 9.33 -15.84
C GLY A 181 -2.91 10.14 -16.07
N ASP A 182 -2.75 11.33 -16.63
CA ASP A 182 -3.85 12.27 -16.90
C ASP A 182 -4.88 11.73 -17.88
N TYR A 183 -4.45 10.86 -18.80
CA TYR A 183 -5.29 10.30 -19.86
C TYR A 183 -5.91 8.95 -19.51
N GLY A 184 -5.67 8.45 -18.30
CA GLY A 184 -6.23 7.18 -17.83
C GLY A 184 -5.19 6.17 -17.40
N PHE A 185 -5.50 4.90 -17.64
CA PHE A 185 -4.65 3.77 -17.27
C PHE A 185 -4.00 3.13 -18.50
N ASP A 186 -2.73 2.71 -18.35
CA ASP A 186 -2.01 1.92 -19.34
C ASP A 186 -1.39 0.68 -18.66
N PRO A 187 -1.82 -0.55 -19.05
CA PRO A 187 -2.88 -0.88 -20.00
C PRO A 187 -4.28 -0.47 -19.54
N ALA A 188 -5.21 -0.26 -20.49
CA ALA A 188 -6.59 0.17 -20.23
C ALA A 188 -7.49 -0.92 -19.59
N ALA A 189 -6.99 -2.15 -19.45
CA ALA A 189 -7.65 -3.27 -18.76
C ALA A 189 -6.59 -4.20 -18.17
N ALA A 190 -6.90 -4.89 -17.08
CA ALA A 190 -6.01 -5.86 -16.46
C ALA A 190 -6.70 -7.22 -16.29
N HIS A 191 -5.93 -8.28 -16.54
CA HIS A 191 -6.34 -9.66 -16.30
C HIS A 191 -5.30 -10.31 -15.38
N ILE A 192 -5.73 -10.77 -14.21
CA ILE A 192 -4.86 -11.38 -13.20
C ILE A 192 -5.47 -12.67 -12.66
N LEU A 193 -4.65 -13.48 -12.01
CA LEU A 193 -5.11 -14.64 -11.25
C LEU A 193 -5.42 -14.24 -9.80
N ALA A 194 -6.34 -14.97 -9.18
CA ALA A 194 -6.63 -14.81 -7.75
C ALA A 194 -5.35 -15.00 -6.93
N GLY A 195 -5.05 -14.05 -6.02
CA GLY A 195 -3.81 -14.02 -5.25
C GLY A 195 -2.65 -13.25 -5.93
N GLN A 196 -2.78 -12.87 -7.18
CA GLN A 196 -1.82 -12.00 -7.87
C GLN A 196 -2.06 -10.54 -7.46
N SER A 197 -0.97 -9.78 -7.37
CA SER A 197 -1.04 -8.34 -7.11
C SER A 197 -1.11 -7.55 -8.41
N ILE A 198 -1.88 -6.47 -8.38
CA ILE A 198 -1.82 -5.38 -9.35
C ILE A 198 -1.17 -4.17 -8.69
N VAL A 199 -0.28 -3.51 -9.40
CA VAL A 199 0.46 -2.33 -8.94
C VAL A 199 0.08 -1.15 -9.81
N LEU A 200 -0.52 -0.13 -9.19
CA LEU A 200 -0.91 1.12 -9.83
C LEU A 200 0.19 2.14 -9.59
N LEU A 201 0.91 2.53 -10.64
CA LEU A 201 1.92 3.59 -10.60
C LEU A 201 1.25 4.94 -10.88
N ALA A 202 1.37 5.88 -9.97
CA ALA A 202 0.95 7.26 -10.17
C ALA A 202 1.98 7.99 -11.05
N GLU A 203 1.67 8.22 -12.34
CA GLU A 203 2.52 9.06 -13.20
C GLU A 203 2.27 10.57 -12.93
N THR A 204 1.08 10.90 -12.46
CA THR A 204 0.68 12.21 -11.93
C THR A 204 0.03 12.00 -10.55
N PRO A 205 -0.08 13.04 -9.71
CA PRO A 205 -0.68 12.88 -8.38
C PRO A 205 -2.05 12.20 -8.44
N ALA A 206 -2.21 11.10 -7.72
CA ALA A 206 -3.36 10.23 -7.86
C ALA A 206 -3.83 9.64 -6.52
N ARG A 207 -5.13 9.36 -6.41
CA ARG A 207 -5.70 8.53 -5.36
C ARG A 207 -6.46 7.38 -5.97
N PHE A 208 -6.21 6.18 -5.50
CA PHE A 208 -6.75 4.96 -6.07
C PHE A 208 -7.77 4.30 -5.14
N LEU A 209 -8.89 3.88 -5.73
CA LEU A 209 -9.88 3.01 -5.11
C LEU A 209 -10.05 1.76 -5.97
N VAL A 210 -9.90 0.58 -5.39
CA VAL A 210 -10.14 -0.71 -6.06
C VAL A 210 -11.28 -1.42 -5.35
N GLU A 211 -12.34 -1.74 -6.08
CA GLU A 211 -13.56 -2.33 -5.53
C GLU A 211 -14.16 -3.37 -6.49
N PRO A 212 -14.98 -4.31 -6.01
CA PRO A 212 -15.77 -5.15 -6.89
C PRO A 212 -16.62 -4.29 -7.84
N ALA A 213 -16.59 -4.62 -9.12
CA ALA A 213 -17.48 -3.95 -10.07
C ALA A 213 -18.93 -4.35 -9.77
N PRO A 214 -19.91 -3.43 -9.95
CA PRO A 214 -21.31 -3.81 -9.90
C PRO A 214 -21.55 -4.96 -10.87
N SER A 215 -22.28 -5.97 -10.43
CA SER A 215 -22.78 -7.00 -11.35
C SER A 215 -23.76 -6.29 -12.29
N ASP A 216 -23.43 -6.24 -13.58
CA ASP A 216 -24.43 -5.88 -14.58
C ASP A 216 -25.51 -6.97 -14.50
N LEU A 217 -26.65 -6.62 -13.87
CA LEU A 217 -27.86 -7.43 -13.83
C LEU A 217 -28.50 -7.46 -15.19
#